data_40ff21869c2fbafb69e212ac818c788e
#
_entry.id   40ff21869c2fbafb69e212ac818c788e
#
_cell.length_a   1.000
_cell.length_b   1.000
_cell.length_c   1.000
_cell.angle_alpha   90.00
_cell.angle_beta   90.00
_cell.angle_gamma   90.00
#
_symmetry.space_group_name_H-M   'P 1'
#
loop_
_entity.id
_entity.type
_entity.pdbx_description
1 polymer ?
#
loop_
_entity_poly.entity_id
_entity_poly.type
_entity_poly.pdbx_seq_one_letter_code
_entity_poly.pdbx_strand_id
1 'polypeptide(L)'
;MMNKHIGKSYDKVDSKGILSGKPSYTGDFVPKDALVIKALRSPHAQARIKSIDTSKAKLIPGVEAIFTYEDVPNTRFTLAGQTYPEPSAYDALILDPVVRYVGDEVALIVAKDEATALKAMPLIKVEYEVQKPVLDMHTAIDHETIVHPEDDIHNNIPVGQDYKRNICVSYHKRVGDVEAELAKCDYVAEGTYFDQATRQTAMEPFQSFGYIDALGRVVIVSSTQIVFHVRRHIARALGIPATKVRVIKPRIGGGFGSKQTACTEIMTAFVAWTLKKPCYLLYDRTEAQTCSTTRHAREWKIRVGATKDGIIKVIDMDSITAAGAHATHCFTTTTAGEHKSVPLYNKATAVHYGTEGVYTNQTPGGAFRGYGATEALWPLECAVNQLADKMGIDPAELRQKNLIAEGEQSLVYAPDEYLDSGLFQDTVNRVKEMARWDERPHSWDIDER
;
A
#
# COMPACT_ATOMS: atom_id res chain seq x y z
N MET A 1 1.43 -31.29 27.01
CA MET A 1 2.56 -31.87 26.25
C MET A 1 3.37 -30.72 25.67
N MET A 2 4.63 -30.59 26.05
CA MET A 2 5.51 -29.59 25.46
C MET A 2 5.65 -29.85 23.96
N ASN A 3 5.34 -28.87 23.11
CA ASN A 3 5.46 -29.00 21.67
C ASN A 3 6.94 -29.22 21.30
N LYS A 4 7.26 -30.34 20.65
CA LYS A 4 8.63 -30.73 20.30
C LYS A 4 9.34 -29.76 19.33
N HIS A 5 8.58 -28.87 18.70
CA HIS A 5 9.05 -28.01 17.60
C HIS A 5 9.13 -26.52 17.97
N ILE A 6 8.38 -26.07 18.97
CA ILE A 6 8.43 -24.66 19.39
C ILE A 6 9.75 -24.37 20.11
N GLY A 7 10.36 -23.23 19.81
CA GLY A 7 11.62 -22.79 20.41
C GLY A 7 12.89 -23.50 19.89
N LYS A 8 12.80 -24.23 18.77
CA LYS A 8 13.96 -24.88 18.12
C LYS A 8 14.26 -24.23 16.78
N SER A 9 15.54 -24.15 16.45
CA SER A 9 16.01 -23.77 15.13
C SER A 9 16.00 -24.97 14.18
N TYR A 10 15.53 -24.76 12.97
CA TYR A 10 15.52 -25.74 11.89
C TYR A 10 16.11 -25.13 10.63
N ASP A 11 16.81 -25.95 9.85
CA ASP A 11 17.29 -25.55 8.54
C ASP A 11 16.11 -25.26 7.61
N LYS A 12 16.24 -24.19 6.83
CA LYS A 12 15.25 -23.86 5.81
C LYS A 12 15.25 -24.92 4.71
N VAL A 13 14.10 -25.56 4.48
CA VAL A 13 13.97 -26.74 3.60
C VAL A 13 14.47 -26.55 2.17
N ASP A 14 14.41 -25.32 1.65
CA ASP A 14 14.80 -24.96 0.28
C ASP A 14 16.16 -24.24 0.19
N SER A 15 16.88 -24.07 1.31
CA SER A 15 18.13 -23.28 1.35
C SER A 15 19.20 -23.83 0.40
N LYS A 16 19.40 -25.14 0.35
CA LYS A 16 20.38 -25.79 -0.53
C LYS A 16 20.08 -25.53 -2.01
N GLY A 17 18.78 -25.60 -2.39
CA GLY A 17 18.35 -25.31 -3.76
C GLY A 17 18.66 -23.87 -4.16
N ILE A 18 18.35 -22.91 -3.29
CA ILE A 18 18.59 -21.50 -3.53
C ILE A 18 20.08 -21.20 -3.67
N LEU A 19 20.88 -21.68 -2.73
CA LEU A 19 22.33 -21.45 -2.71
C LEU A 19 23.05 -22.13 -3.88
N SER A 20 22.48 -23.19 -4.46
CA SER A 20 23.04 -23.88 -5.64
C SER A 20 22.51 -23.32 -6.97
N GLY A 21 21.74 -22.21 -6.98
CA GLY A 21 21.26 -21.58 -8.19
C GLY A 21 20.15 -22.32 -8.92
N LYS A 22 19.37 -23.18 -8.24
CA LYS A 22 18.21 -23.81 -8.87
C LYS A 22 17.15 -22.76 -9.24
N PRO A 23 16.50 -22.88 -10.41
CA PRO A 23 15.40 -22.00 -10.82
C PRO A 23 14.36 -21.86 -9.73
N SER A 24 14.06 -20.63 -9.32
CA SER A 24 13.20 -20.37 -8.16
C SER A 24 12.36 -19.13 -8.27
N TYR A 25 12.73 -18.15 -9.09
CA TYR A 25 12.07 -16.87 -9.27
C TYR A 25 11.25 -16.86 -10.54
N THR A 26 10.33 -15.92 -10.67
CA THR A 26 9.39 -15.85 -11.81
C THR A 26 10.09 -15.87 -13.17
N GLY A 27 11.18 -15.09 -13.32
CA GLY A 27 11.95 -15.05 -14.57
C GLY A 27 12.58 -16.39 -14.98
N ASP A 28 12.87 -17.26 -14.01
CA ASP A 28 13.47 -18.58 -14.28
C ASP A 28 12.49 -19.57 -14.96
N PHE A 29 11.19 -19.26 -14.92
CA PHE A 29 10.13 -20.10 -15.51
C PHE A 29 9.65 -19.59 -16.86
N VAL A 30 10.19 -18.48 -17.36
CA VAL A 30 9.80 -17.89 -18.64
C VAL A 30 10.44 -18.66 -19.79
N PRO A 31 9.66 -19.27 -20.70
CA PRO A 31 10.20 -19.91 -21.91
C PRO A 31 10.90 -18.87 -22.81
N LYS A 32 11.91 -19.32 -23.55
CA LYS A 32 12.70 -18.43 -24.43
C LYS A 32 11.90 -17.84 -25.58
N ASP A 33 10.82 -18.49 -25.97
CA ASP A 33 9.88 -18.09 -27.03
C ASP A 33 8.64 -17.35 -26.50
N ALA A 34 8.59 -17.03 -25.22
CA ALA A 34 7.51 -16.22 -24.66
C ALA A 34 7.55 -14.80 -25.22
N LEU A 35 6.37 -14.29 -25.58
CA LEU A 35 6.23 -12.90 -26.02
C LEU A 35 6.54 -11.95 -24.87
N VAL A 36 7.18 -10.83 -25.17
CA VAL A 36 7.48 -9.77 -24.21
C VAL A 36 6.41 -8.69 -24.28
N ILE A 37 5.91 -8.28 -23.12
CA ILE A 37 4.98 -7.15 -22.98
C ILE A 37 5.75 -5.94 -22.45
N LYS A 38 5.56 -4.78 -23.06
CA LYS A 38 5.99 -3.47 -22.53
C LYS A 38 4.80 -2.52 -22.52
N ALA A 39 4.69 -1.69 -21.50
CA ALA A 39 3.65 -0.68 -21.40
C ALA A 39 4.15 0.69 -21.87
N LEU A 40 3.41 1.32 -22.79
CA LEU A 40 3.54 2.75 -23.04
C LEU A 40 2.95 3.49 -21.85
N ARG A 41 3.69 4.44 -21.27
CA ARG A 41 3.34 5.16 -20.07
C ARG A 41 2.95 6.60 -20.33
N SER A 42 2.01 7.12 -19.55
CA SER A 42 1.60 8.52 -19.62
C SER A 42 2.70 9.46 -19.13
N PRO A 43 3.01 10.54 -19.88
CA PRO A 43 3.84 11.62 -19.38
C PRO A 43 3.04 12.66 -18.55
N HIS A 44 1.71 12.53 -18.51
CA HIS A 44 0.81 13.49 -17.87
C HIS A 44 0.25 12.91 -16.58
N ALA A 45 0.09 13.78 -15.58
CA ALA A 45 -0.49 13.42 -14.30
C ALA A 45 -2.02 13.29 -14.38
N GLN A 46 -2.69 14.09 -15.23
CA GLN A 46 -4.13 14.01 -15.48
C GLN A 46 -4.40 14.40 -16.93
N ALA A 47 -4.93 13.46 -17.71
CA ALA A 47 -5.35 13.73 -19.08
C ALA A 47 -6.38 12.70 -19.57
N ARG A 48 -7.24 13.13 -20.48
CA ARG A 48 -8.07 12.23 -21.28
C ARG A 48 -7.36 11.92 -22.59
N ILE A 49 -7.33 10.67 -22.98
CA ILE A 49 -6.82 10.22 -24.28
C ILE A 49 -7.91 10.51 -25.31
N LYS A 50 -7.59 11.35 -26.32
CA LYS A 50 -8.48 11.64 -27.46
C LYS A 50 -8.36 10.60 -28.54
N SER A 51 -7.14 10.20 -28.86
CA SER A 51 -6.85 9.19 -29.88
C SER A 51 -5.51 8.52 -29.64
N ILE A 52 -5.39 7.27 -30.09
CA ILE A 52 -4.13 6.50 -30.12
C ILE A 52 -3.95 5.92 -31.52
N ASP A 53 -2.92 6.37 -32.26
CA ASP A 53 -2.55 5.78 -33.54
C ASP A 53 -1.40 4.77 -33.34
N THR A 54 -1.72 3.51 -33.53
CA THR A 54 -0.77 2.38 -33.43
C THR A 54 -0.34 1.84 -34.81
N SER A 55 -0.82 2.43 -35.92
CA SER A 55 -0.68 1.91 -37.28
C SER A 55 0.77 1.65 -37.67
N LYS A 56 1.66 2.62 -37.44
CA LYS A 56 3.10 2.49 -37.76
C LYS A 56 3.81 1.49 -36.84
N ALA A 57 3.46 1.46 -35.59
CA ALA A 57 4.07 0.56 -34.63
C ALA A 57 3.72 -0.91 -34.92
N LYS A 58 2.50 -1.19 -35.36
CA LYS A 58 2.04 -2.53 -35.78
C LYS A 58 2.79 -3.09 -36.98
N LEU A 59 3.41 -2.23 -37.80
CA LEU A 59 4.20 -2.66 -38.97
C LEU A 59 5.63 -3.11 -38.63
N ILE A 60 6.09 -2.92 -37.41
CA ILE A 60 7.43 -3.35 -36.98
C ILE A 60 7.49 -4.89 -36.96
N PRO A 61 8.39 -5.53 -37.72
CA PRO A 61 8.52 -6.98 -37.76
C PRO A 61 8.82 -7.56 -36.37
N GLY A 62 7.98 -8.49 -35.93
CA GLY A 62 8.07 -9.10 -34.59
C GLY A 62 7.18 -8.47 -33.54
N VAL A 63 6.43 -7.41 -33.88
CA VAL A 63 5.29 -6.97 -33.07
C VAL A 63 4.13 -7.94 -33.30
N GLU A 64 3.60 -8.53 -32.25
CA GLU A 64 2.49 -9.47 -32.30
C GLU A 64 1.14 -8.76 -32.16
N ALA A 65 1.04 -7.83 -31.19
CA ALA A 65 -0.15 -7.04 -30.95
C ALA A 65 0.19 -5.73 -30.23
N ILE A 66 -0.69 -4.74 -30.35
CA ILE A 66 -0.70 -3.53 -29.52
C ILE A 66 -2.14 -3.34 -29.09
N PHE A 67 -2.34 -3.29 -27.76
CA PHE A 67 -3.63 -3.10 -27.12
C PHE A 67 -3.74 -1.70 -26.52
N THR A 68 -4.91 -1.10 -26.65
CA THR A 68 -5.30 0.20 -26.10
C THR A 68 -6.53 0.04 -25.21
N TYR A 69 -7.03 1.13 -24.63
CA TYR A 69 -8.27 1.08 -23.83
C TYR A 69 -9.49 0.59 -24.63
N GLU A 70 -9.46 0.66 -25.97
CA GLU A 70 -10.54 0.18 -26.84
C GLU A 70 -10.54 -1.36 -26.98
N ASP A 71 -9.42 -2.01 -26.65
CA ASP A 71 -9.23 -3.45 -26.85
C ASP A 71 -9.47 -4.27 -25.57
N VAL A 72 -9.65 -3.61 -24.42
CA VAL A 72 -9.76 -4.26 -23.11
C VAL A 72 -11.20 -4.26 -22.57
N PRO A 73 -11.57 -5.22 -21.70
CA PRO A 73 -12.88 -5.17 -21.04
C PRO A 73 -13.06 -3.89 -20.21
N ASN A 74 -14.19 -3.22 -20.39
CA ASN A 74 -14.60 -2.08 -19.57
C ASN A 74 -15.23 -2.59 -18.25
N THR A 75 -14.45 -3.26 -17.42
CA THR A 75 -14.90 -3.82 -16.14
C THR A 75 -13.98 -3.33 -15.03
N ARG A 76 -14.53 -2.52 -14.13
CA ARG A 76 -13.75 -2.01 -13.00
C ARG A 76 -13.42 -3.10 -12.00
N PHE A 77 -12.21 -3.02 -11.48
CA PHE A 77 -11.68 -3.88 -10.43
C PHE A 77 -10.91 -3.04 -9.40
N THR A 78 -10.59 -3.63 -8.26
CA THR A 78 -9.69 -3.02 -7.28
C THR A 78 -8.30 -3.62 -7.41
N LEU A 79 -7.28 -2.82 -7.14
CA LEU A 79 -5.88 -3.25 -7.05
C LEU A 79 -5.50 -3.76 -5.65
N ALA A 80 -6.33 -3.49 -4.65
CA ALA A 80 -6.08 -3.86 -3.26
C ALA A 80 -6.32 -5.34 -2.97
N GLY A 81 -5.56 -5.89 -2.04
CA GLY A 81 -5.54 -7.31 -1.73
C GLY A 81 -5.75 -7.66 -0.26
N GLN A 82 -6.54 -6.90 0.50
CA GLN A 82 -6.83 -7.20 1.91
C GLN A 82 -8.30 -7.59 2.07
N THR A 83 -8.56 -8.67 2.79
CA THR A 83 -9.89 -9.22 3.07
C THR A 83 -10.72 -9.58 1.84
N TYR A 84 -11.96 -10.01 2.04
CA TYR A 84 -12.98 -10.20 1.02
C TYR A 84 -14.38 -10.13 1.70
N PRO A 85 -15.31 -9.29 1.21
CA PRO A 85 -15.10 -8.32 0.14
C PRO A 85 -14.00 -7.30 0.48
N GLU A 86 -13.34 -6.75 -0.55
CA GLU A 86 -12.31 -5.74 -0.37
C GLU A 86 -12.93 -4.40 0.05
N PRO A 87 -12.48 -3.78 1.17
CA PRO A 87 -12.92 -2.44 1.57
C PRO A 87 -12.13 -1.36 0.83
N SER A 88 -12.13 -1.45 -0.48
CA SER A 88 -11.38 -0.58 -1.38
C SER A 88 -12.17 -0.31 -2.63
N ALA A 89 -11.99 0.86 -3.24
CA ALA A 89 -12.70 1.23 -4.43
C ALA A 89 -12.38 0.31 -5.61
N TYR A 90 -13.40 0.01 -6.40
CA TYR A 90 -13.30 -0.56 -7.73
C TYR A 90 -13.13 0.61 -8.71
N ASP A 91 -11.92 1.13 -8.78
CA ASP A 91 -11.56 2.38 -9.47
C ASP A 91 -10.55 2.18 -10.62
N ALA A 92 -10.10 0.95 -10.88
CA ALA A 92 -9.14 0.65 -11.93
C ALA A 92 -9.76 -0.09 -13.12
N LEU A 93 -9.23 0.16 -14.31
CA LEU A 93 -9.41 -0.60 -15.54
C LEU A 93 -8.07 -1.20 -15.99
N ILE A 94 -8.06 -2.18 -16.91
CA ILE A 94 -6.81 -2.74 -17.47
C ILE A 94 -6.02 -1.67 -18.21
N LEU A 95 -6.68 -0.89 -19.03
CA LEU A 95 -6.25 0.35 -19.66
C LEU A 95 -7.43 1.31 -19.61
N ASP A 96 -7.20 2.55 -19.24
CA ASP A 96 -8.25 3.56 -19.04
C ASP A 96 -8.09 4.68 -20.10
N PRO A 97 -9.18 5.22 -20.68
CA PRO A 97 -9.11 6.41 -21.50
C PRO A 97 -8.71 7.68 -20.74
N VAL A 98 -8.67 7.63 -19.41
CA VAL A 98 -8.20 8.71 -18.55
C VAL A 98 -6.95 8.26 -17.80
N VAL A 99 -5.85 8.96 -18.00
CA VAL A 99 -4.61 8.73 -17.24
C VAL A 99 -4.61 9.64 -16.01
N ARG A 100 -4.21 9.08 -14.85
CA ARG A 100 -4.37 9.72 -13.53
C ARG A 100 -3.07 9.95 -12.78
N TYR A 101 -1.93 9.48 -13.30
CA TYR A 101 -0.60 9.80 -12.75
C TYR A 101 0.47 9.67 -13.83
N VAL A 102 1.62 10.31 -13.62
CA VAL A 102 2.77 10.13 -14.52
C VAL A 102 3.29 8.70 -14.38
N GLY A 103 3.22 7.93 -15.47
CA GLY A 103 3.57 6.51 -15.46
C GLY A 103 2.38 5.56 -15.58
N ASP A 104 1.15 6.09 -15.63
CA ASP A 104 -0.08 5.31 -15.88
C ASP A 104 -0.05 4.60 -17.23
N GLU A 105 -0.72 3.47 -17.36
CA GLU A 105 -0.68 2.63 -18.55
C GLU A 105 -1.56 3.19 -19.67
N VAL A 106 -0.97 3.38 -20.87
CA VAL A 106 -1.66 3.93 -22.05
C VAL A 106 -1.92 2.85 -23.12
N ALA A 107 -0.92 2.00 -23.37
CA ALA A 107 -1.02 0.90 -24.31
C ALA A 107 -0.07 -0.25 -23.93
N LEU A 108 -0.42 -1.47 -24.31
CA LEU A 108 0.43 -2.65 -24.16
C LEU A 108 1.00 -3.06 -25.51
N ILE A 109 2.32 -3.06 -25.64
CA ILE A 109 3.04 -3.54 -26.83
C ILE A 109 3.49 -4.97 -26.55
N VAL A 110 3.03 -5.91 -27.37
CA VAL A 110 3.38 -7.33 -27.31
C VAL A 110 4.26 -7.67 -28.49
N ALA A 111 5.47 -8.13 -28.23
CA ALA A 111 6.45 -8.41 -29.28
C ALA A 111 7.26 -9.68 -28.98
N LYS A 112 7.98 -10.17 -29.97
CA LYS A 112 8.86 -11.35 -29.85
C LYS A 112 9.98 -11.18 -28.83
N ASP A 113 10.42 -9.95 -28.59
CA ASP A 113 11.48 -9.59 -27.65
C ASP A 113 11.34 -8.11 -27.21
N GLU A 114 12.05 -7.74 -26.15
CA GLU A 114 12.02 -6.41 -25.57
C GLU A 114 12.53 -5.34 -26.55
N ALA A 115 13.59 -5.61 -27.28
CA ALA A 115 14.16 -4.66 -28.22
C ALA A 115 13.15 -4.28 -29.32
N THR A 116 12.37 -5.26 -29.80
CA THR A 116 11.29 -5.04 -30.76
C THR A 116 10.17 -4.19 -30.16
N ALA A 117 9.74 -4.47 -28.93
CA ALA A 117 8.71 -3.68 -28.25
C ALA A 117 9.16 -2.22 -28.05
N LEU A 118 10.40 -2.01 -27.59
CA LEU A 118 10.97 -0.66 -27.37
C LEU A 118 11.16 0.10 -28.69
N LYS A 119 11.44 -0.58 -29.80
CA LYS A 119 11.51 0.02 -31.14
C LYS A 119 10.13 0.47 -31.66
N ALA A 120 9.08 -0.29 -31.35
CA ALA A 120 7.72 0.02 -31.75
C ALA A 120 7.11 1.16 -30.92
N MET A 121 7.43 1.25 -29.65
CA MET A 121 6.83 2.17 -28.68
C MET A 121 6.82 3.65 -29.13
N PRO A 122 7.91 4.27 -29.59
CA PRO A 122 7.93 5.69 -30.00
C PRO A 122 7.14 5.97 -31.29
N LEU A 123 6.70 4.93 -31.99
CA LEU A 123 5.88 5.07 -33.18
C LEU A 123 4.38 5.14 -32.87
N ILE A 124 3.98 4.85 -31.65
CA ILE A 124 2.61 5.05 -31.15
C ILE A 124 2.42 6.54 -30.92
N LYS A 125 1.39 7.11 -31.55
CA LYS A 125 1.03 8.52 -31.38
C LYS A 125 -0.21 8.63 -30.50
N VAL A 126 -0.09 9.38 -29.42
CA VAL A 126 -1.21 9.61 -28.50
C VAL A 126 -1.52 11.09 -28.46
N GLU A 127 -2.78 11.42 -28.65
CA GLU A 127 -3.30 12.78 -28.48
C GLU A 127 -4.00 12.88 -27.13
N TYR A 128 -3.54 13.80 -26.29
CA TYR A 128 -4.06 14.02 -24.95
C TYR A 128 -4.82 15.33 -24.82
N GLU A 129 -5.89 15.31 -24.07
CA GLU A 129 -6.52 16.50 -23.50
C GLU A 129 -6.04 16.59 -22.04
N VAL A 130 -4.99 17.40 -21.85
CA VAL A 130 -4.36 17.57 -20.54
C VAL A 130 -5.25 18.40 -19.63
N GLN A 131 -5.42 17.96 -18.41
CA GLN A 131 -6.23 18.62 -17.38
C GLN A 131 -5.33 19.06 -16.21
N LYS A 132 -5.81 19.99 -15.40
CA LYS A 132 -5.11 20.41 -14.19
C LYS A 132 -5.10 19.28 -13.17
N PRO A 133 -3.91 18.83 -12.71
CA PRO A 133 -3.84 17.73 -11.78
C PRO A 133 -4.05 18.18 -10.33
N VAL A 134 -4.53 17.24 -9.49
CA VAL A 134 -4.59 17.35 -8.03
C VAL A 134 -3.30 16.75 -7.47
N LEU A 135 -2.32 17.58 -7.09
CA LEU A 135 -1.02 17.11 -6.60
C LEU A 135 -0.82 17.28 -5.10
N ASP A 136 -1.60 18.14 -4.47
CA ASP A 136 -1.54 18.41 -3.03
C ASP A 136 -2.77 17.84 -2.33
N MET A 137 -2.55 16.95 -1.35
CA MET A 137 -3.63 16.33 -0.59
C MET A 137 -4.46 17.36 0.20
N HIS A 138 -3.87 18.47 0.62
CA HIS A 138 -4.57 19.50 1.39
C HIS A 138 -5.58 20.29 0.57
N THR A 139 -5.45 20.29 -0.76
CA THR A 139 -6.36 20.96 -1.68
C THR A 139 -7.22 19.98 -2.48
N ALA A 140 -7.13 18.68 -2.19
CA ALA A 140 -7.79 17.63 -2.96
C ALA A 140 -9.30 17.60 -2.73
N ILE A 141 -9.75 17.81 -1.48
CA ILE A 141 -11.17 17.83 -1.15
C ILE A 141 -11.80 19.05 -1.83
N ASP A 142 -12.89 18.79 -2.54
CA ASP A 142 -13.65 19.81 -3.29
C ASP A 142 -12.81 20.57 -4.35
N HIS A 143 -11.72 19.95 -4.83
CA HIS A 143 -10.92 20.50 -5.92
C HIS A 143 -11.74 20.54 -7.22
N GLU A 144 -11.47 21.55 -8.09
CA GLU A 144 -12.15 21.69 -9.39
C GLU A 144 -12.01 20.47 -10.31
N THR A 145 -10.86 19.75 -10.20
CA THR A 145 -10.64 18.47 -10.88
C THR A 145 -11.05 17.33 -9.96
N ILE A 146 -11.97 16.50 -10.44
CA ILE A 146 -12.33 15.25 -9.80
C ILE A 146 -11.48 14.14 -10.45
N VAL A 147 -10.67 13.44 -9.65
CA VAL A 147 -9.75 12.40 -10.14
C VAL A 147 -10.51 11.22 -10.74
N HIS A 148 -11.64 10.88 -10.13
CA HIS A 148 -12.56 9.85 -10.60
C HIS A 148 -13.98 10.41 -10.79
N PRO A 149 -14.27 11.04 -11.92
CA PRO A 149 -15.59 11.64 -12.19
C PRO A 149 -16.65 10.60 -12.63
N GLU A 150 -16.24 9.36 -12.91
CA GLU A 150 -17.09 8.30 -13.45
C GLU A 150 -18.13 7.83 -12.43
N ASP A 151 -19.33 7.45 -12.89
CA ASP A 151 -20.43 7.03 -12.02
C ASP A 151 -20.42 5.53 -11.70
N ASP A 152 -19.58 4.73 -12.38
CA ASP A 152 -19.47 3.29 -12.19
C ASP A 152 -18.45 2.88 -11.12
N ILE A 153 -17.76 3.84 -10.49
CA ILE A 153 -16.86 3.60 -9.36
C ILE A 153 -17.68 3.30 -8.11
N HIS A 154 -17.28 2.26 -7.38
CA HIS A 154 -18.02 1.81 -6.20
C HIS A 154 -17.11 1.09 -5.20
N ASN A 155 -17.59 1.01 -3.97
CA ASN A 155 -17.06 0.12 -2.94
C ASN A 155 -18.08 -0.98 -2.64
N ASN A 156 -17.62 -2.20 -2.37
CA ASN A 156 -18.49 -3.27 -1.86
C ASN A 156 -18.77 -3.13 -0.37
N ILE A 157 -17.92 -2.43 0.34
CA ILE A 157 -18.07 -2.09 1.77
C ILE A 157 -17.96 -0.58 1.90
N PRO A 158 -18.93 0.08 2.54
CA PRO A 158 -18.85 1.52 2.79
C PRO A 158 -17.64 1.86 3.68
N VAL A 159 -16.85 2.85 3.27
CA VAL A 159 -15.69 3.35 4.00
C VAL A 159 -15.71 4.88 4.14
N GLY A 160 -16.91 5.48 4.03
CA GLY A 160 -17.10 6.92 4.11
C GLY A 160 -16.69 7.70 2.85
N GLN A 161 -16.58 7.02 1.71
CA GLN A 161 -16.15 7.62 0.45
C GLN A 161 -17.15 8.64 -0.12
N ASP A 162 -16.62 9.68 -0.75
CA ASP A 162 -17.32 10.63 -1.59
C ASP A 162 -16.45 11.00 -2.80
N TYR A 163 -16.58 10.23 -3.87
CA TYR A 163 -15.71 10.36 -5.04
C TYR A 163 -15.82 11.71 -5.72
N LYS A 164 -17.01 12.35 -5.67
CA LYS A 164 -17.22 13.68 -6.29
C LYS A 164 -16.50 14.80 -5.55
N ARG A 165 -16.05 14.52 -4.32
CA ARG A 165 -15.22 15.39 -3.50
C ARG A 165 -13.76 14.94 -3.41
N ASN A 166 -13.35 13.98 -4.24
CA ASN A 166 -12.04 13.32 -4.17
C ASN A 166 -11.76 12.58 -2.85
N ILE A 167 -12.78 12.20 -2.08
CA ILE A 167 -12.62 11.42 -0.84
C ILE A 167 -12.81 9.94 -1.18
N CYS A 168 -11.76 9.13 -0.98
CA CYS A 168 -11.83 7.68 -1.15
C CYS A 168 -12.10 6.95 0.18
N VAL A 169 -11.79 7.57 1.31
CA VAL A 169 -12.00 7.05 2.65
C VAL A 169 -12.28 8.23 3.59
N SER A 170 -13.30 8.10 4.44
CA SER A 170 -13.48 8.92 5.63
C SER A 170 -13.69 7.97 6.81
N TYR A 171 -12.73 7.90 7.70
CA TYR A 171 -12.74 6.98 8.83
C TYR A 171 -12.42 7.70 10.12
N HIS A 172 -13.37 7.69 11.07
CA HIS A 172 -13.21 8.29 12.38
C HIS A 172 -13.75 7.37 13.47
N LYS A 173 -12.89 6.97 14.37
CA LYS A 173 -13.25 6.25 15.59
C LYS A 173 -13.13 7.17 16.79
N ARG A 174 -14.15 7.19 17.64
CA ARG A 174 -14.22 8.04 18.82
C ARG A 174 -14.63 7.21 20.04
N VAL A 175 -13.95 7.43 21.15
CA VAL A 175 -14.28 6.90 22.46
C VAL A 175 -14.21 8.06 23.45
N GLY A 176 -15.22 8.27 24.28
CA GLY A 176 -15.28 9.41 25.18
C GLY A 176 -15.42 10.77 24.48
N ASP A 177 -15.28 11.84 25.24
CA ASP A 177 -15.32 13.22 24.75
C ASP A 177 -13.91 13.83 24.87
N VAL A 178 -13.25 13.96 23.72
CA VAL A 178 -11.87 14.45 23.62
C VAL A 178 -11.72 15.86 24.19
N GLU A 179 -12.63 16.79 23.83
CA GLU A 179 -12.50 18.19 24.26
C GLU A 179 -12.78 18.33 25.75
N ALA A 180 -13.79 17.64 26.26
CA ALA A 180 -14.10 17.66 27.68
C ALA A 180 -12.98 17.03 28.55
N GLU A 181 -12.30 16.00 28.04
CA GLU A 181 -11.18 15.38 28.77
C GLU A 181 -9.87 16.18 28.63
N LEU A 182 -9.58 16.78 27.47
CA LEU A 182 -8.44 17.69 27.30
C LEU A 182 -8.51 18.87 28.27
N ALA A 183 -9.71 19.44 28.48
CA ALA A 183 -9.90 20.55 29.41
C ALA A 183 -9.59 20.20 30.89
N LYS A 184 -9.54 18.91 31.23
CA LYS A 184 -9.18 18.41 32.56
C LYS A 184 -7.71 17.99 32.69
N CYS A 185 -6.98 17.91 31.57
CA CYS A 185 -5.57 17.54 31.58
C CYS A 185 -4.70 18.69 32.12
N ASP A 186 -3.73 18.35 32.96
CA ASP A 186 -2.75 19.32 33.46
C ASP A 186 -1.69 19.66 32.41
N TYR A 187 -1.40 18.73 31.52
CA TYR A 187 -0.42 18.87 30.44
C TYR A 187 -1.00 18.38 29.12
N VAL A 188 -0.77 19.14 28.07
CA VAL A 188 -1.17 18.77 26.70
C VAL A 188 0.01 19.02 25.77
N ALA A 189 0.40 18.00 25.01
CA ALA A 189 1.29 18.13 23.86
C ALA A 189 0.46 18.09 22.58
N GLU A 190 0.77 18.99 21.64
CA GLU A 190 0.14 19.03 20.33
C GLU A 190 1.18 19.30 19.25
N GLY A 191 0.98 18.73 18.07
CA GLY A 191 1.90 18.91 16.96
C GLY A 191 1.32 18.42 15.65
N THR A 192 1.96 18.89 14.55
CA THR A 192 1.71 18.44 13.21
C THR A 192 2.92 17.64 12.72
N TYR A 193 2.67 16.46 12.15
CA TYR A 193 3.70 15.51 11.73
C TYR A 193 3.43 15.05 10.31
N PHE A 194 4.43 15.06 9.45
CA PHE A 194 4.30 14.68 8.06
C PHE A 194 5.12 13.42 7.74
N ASP A 195 4.46 12.40 7.19
CA ASP A 195 5.06 11.17 6.68
C ASP A 195 5.01 11.19 5.15
N GLN A 196 6.17 11.20 4.51
CA GLN A 196 6.20 11.30 3.05
C GLN A 196 6.05 9.95 2.36
N ALA A 197 5.55 9.96 1.12
CA ALA A 197 5.49 8.79 0.28
C ALA A 197 6.89 8.22 0.00
N THR A 198 7.08 6.93 0.28
CA THR A 198 8.35 6.23 0.07
C THR A 198 8.13 4.90 -0.63
N ARG A 199 9.15 4.44 -1.40
CA ARG A 199 9.11 3.20 -2.18
C ARG A 199 9.76 2.04 -1.44
N GLN A 200 9.23 0.83 -1.63
CA GLN A 200 9.73 -0.41 -1.02
C GLN A 200 11.05 -0.87 -1.61
N THR A 201 11.33 -0.54 -2.86
CA THR A 201 12.59 -0.79 -3.59
C THR A 201 13.10 -2.22 -3.45
N ALA A 202 12.22 -3.21 -3.69
CA ALA A 202 12.61 -4.62 -3.69
C ALA A 202 13.69 -4.90 -4.76
N MET A 203 14.65 -5.78 -4.44
CA MET A 203 15.73 -6.13 -5.37
C MET A 203 15.17 -6.77 -6.64
N GLU A 204 14.24 -7.71 -6.52
CA GLU A 204 13.46 -8.23 -7.64
C GLU A 204 12.35 -7.24 -8.00
N PRO A 205 12.31 -6.67 -9.22
CA PRO A 205 11.23 -5.82 -9.68
C PRO A 205 9.90 -6.58 -9.80
N PHE A 206 8.84 -5.89 -10.23
CA PHE A 206 7.55 -6.51 -10.50
C PHE A 206 7.64 -7.30 -11.79
N GLN A 207 7.14 -8.54 -11.76
CA GLN A 207 7.16 -9.40 -12.94
C GLN A 207 6.07 -10.47 -12.86
N SER A 208 5.54 -10.83 -14.03
CA SER A 208 4.59 -11.92 -14.20
C SER A 208 4.74 -12.59 -15.56
N PHE A 209 4.59 -13.90 -15.58
CA PHE A 209 4.56 -14.75 -16.75
C PHE A 209 3.19 -15.40 -16.86
N GLY A 210 2.57 -15.35 -18.03
CA GLY A 210 1.23 -15.85 -18.30
C GLY A 210 1.18 -16.83 -19.45
N TYR A 211 0.33 -17.86 -19.33
CA TYR A 211 0.05 -18.83 -20.39
C TYR A 211 -1.31 -19.50 -20.21
N ILE A 212 -1.77 -20.22 -21.23
CA ILE A 212 -2.99 -21.04 -21.12
C ILE A 212 -2.60 -22.51 -20.92
N ASP A 213 -3.12 -23.14 -19.86
CA ASP A 213 -2.86 -24.56 -19.58
C ASP A 213 -3.77 -25.51 -20.39
N ALA A 214 -3.50 -26.80 -20.30
CA ALA A 214 -4.27 -27.84 -20.96
C ALA A 214 -5.76 -27.91 -20.56
N LEU A 215 -6.14 -27.30 -19.42
CA LEU A 215 -7.53 -27.18 -18.96
C LEU A 215 -8.20 -25.88 -19.45
N GLY A 216 -7.52 -25.11 -20.30
CA GLY A 216 -8.00 -23.83 -20.83
C GLY A 216 -8.09 -22.74 -19.75
N ARG A 217 -7.25 -22.79 -18.70
CA ARG A 217 -7.14 -21.76 -17.68
C ARG A 217 -6.01 -20.81 -18.02
N VAL A 218 -6.18 -19.52 -17.73
CA VAL A 218 -5.06 -18.60 -17.69
C VAL A 218 -4.26 -18.86 -16.42
N VAL A 219 -2.99 -19.17 -16.57
CA VAL A 219 -2.04 -19.40 -15.48
C VAL A 219 -1.11 -18.22 -15.42
N ILE A 220 -0.97 -17.62 -14.26
CA ILE A 220 -0.03 -16.52 -13.98
C ILE A 220 0.98 -16.99 -12.94
N VAL A 221 2.23 -16.99 -13.35
CA VAL A 221 3.39 -17.17 -12.45
C VAL A 221 3.89 -15.78 -12.10
N SER A 222 3.83 -15.39 -10.84
CA SER A 222 4.15 -14.03 -10.42
C SER A 222 4.86 -13.97 -9.08
N SER A 223 5.73 -12.97 -8.95
CA SER A 223 6.37 -12.59 -7.69
C SER A 223 5.40 -11.80 -6.78
N THR A 224 4.20 -12.33 -6.59
CA THR A 224 3.14 -11.69 -5.76
C THR A 224 3.15 -12.16 -4.31
N GLN A 225 2.70 -11.30 -3.38
CA GLN A 225 2.44 -11.66 -1.98
C GLN A 225 1.00 -12.14 -1.75
N ILE A 226 0.08 -11.99 -2.75
CA ILE A 226 -1.38 -12.09 -2.60
C ILE A 226 -2.04 -12.98 -3.65
N VAL A 227 -1.61 -14.23 -3.76
CA VAL A 227 -2.00 -15.20 -4.82
C VAL A 227 -3.51 -15.27 -5.06
N PHE A 228 -4.30 -15.36 -3.98
CA PHE A 228 -5.75 -15.51 -4.07
C PHE A 228 -6.46 -14.22 -4.45
N HIS A 229 -5.94 -13.08 -4.03
CA HIS A 229 -6.47 -11.78 -4.43
C HIS A 229 -6.20 -11.52 -5.91
N VAL A 230 -4.96 -11.72 -6.37
CA VAL A 230 -4.61 -11.65 -7.80
C VAL A 230 -5.52 -12.52 -8.64
N ARG A 231 -5.82 -13.75 -8.20
CA ARG A 231 -6.77 -14.63 -8.88
C ARG A 231 -8.15 -13.99 -9.04
N ARG A 232 -8.68 -13.37 -7.96
CA ARG A 232 -10.00 -12.70 -8.00
C ARG A 232 -9.98 -11.46 -8.89
N HIS A 233 -8.94 -10.64 -8.76
CA HIS A 233 -8.80 -9.42 -9.57
C HIS A 233 -8.70 -9.74 -11.06
N ILE A 234 -7.92 -10.73 -11.47
CA ILE A 234 -7.84 -11.21 -12.85
C ILE A 234 -9.20 -11.70 -13.33
N ALA A 235 -9.88 -12.55 -12.54
CA ALA A 235 -11.18 -13.07 -12.92
C ALA A 235 -12.21 -11.94 -13.13
N ARG A 236 -12.19 -10.94 -12.25
CA ARG A 236 -13.04 -9.74 -12.36
C ARG A 236 -12.69 -8.91 -13.60
N ALA A 237 -11.42 -8.54 -13.74
CA ALA A 237 -10.97 -7.67 -14.84
C ALA A 237 -11.22 -8.27 -16.23
N LEU A 238 -11.10 -9.60 -16.36
CA LEU A 238 -11.35 -10.32 -17.62
C LEU A 238 -12.81 -10.74 -17.80
N GLY A 239 -13.67 -10.58 -16.81
CA GLY A 239 -15.07 -11.03 -16.87
C GLY A 239 -15.21 -12.55 -16.96
N ILE A 240 -14.27 -13.33 -16.39
CA ILE A 240 -14.27 -14.81 -16.47
C ILE A 240 -14.42 -15.45 -15.07
N PRO A 241 -14.92 -16.70 -14.99
CA PRO A 241 -15.00 -17.39 -13.70
C PRO A 241 -13.64 -17.58 -13.05
N ALA A 242 -13.53 -17.41 -11.72
CA ALA A 242 -12.29 -17.60 -10.98
C ALA A 242 -11.70 -19.03 -11.13
N THR A 243 -12.52 -20.02 -11.50
CA THR A 243 -12.08 -21.39 -11.83
C THR A 243 -11.23 -21.45 -13.10
N LYS A 244 -11.31 -20.42 -13.98
CA LYS A 244 -10.50 -20.28 -15.18
C LYS A 244 -9.18 -19.55 -14.94
N VAL A 245 -8.89 -19.17 -13.70
CA VAL A 245 -7.65 -18.47 -13.33
C VAL A 245 -6.86 -19.31 -12.32
N ARG A 246 -5.57 -19.49 -12.58
CA ARG A 246 -4.62 -20.10 -11.66
C ARG A 246 -3.44 -19.16 -11.46
N VAL A 247 -3.09 -18.87 -10.21
CA VAL A 247 -1.91 -18.06 -9.86
C VAL A 247 -0.91 -18.94 -9.14
N ILE A 248 0.33 -18.91 -9.59
CA ILE A 248 1.45 -19.65 -9.02
C ILE A 248 2.46 -18.63 -8.49
N LYS A 249 2.82 -18.78 -7.23
CA LYS A 249 3.83 -17.96 -6.57
C LYS A 249 5.12 -18.74 -6.44
N PRO A 250 6.16 -18.45 -7.22
CA PRO A 250 7.51 -18.92 -6.98
C PRO A 250 8.15 -18.17 -5.80
N ARG A 251 9.44 -18.26 -5.63
CA ARG A 251 10.15 -17.44 -4.66
C ARG A 251 10.11 -15.98 -5.05
N ILE A 252 10.06 -15.09 -4.04
CA ILE A 252 10.04 -13.64 -4.20
C ILE A 252 11.38 -13.06 -3.75
N GLY A 253 11.98 -12.22 -4.59
CA GLY A 253 13.22 -11.49 -4.32
C GLY A 253 13.02 -10.16 -3.60
N GLY A 254 12.16 -10.16 -2.58
CA GLY A 254 11.72 -8.99 -1.82
C GLY A 254 10.34 -8.50 -2.26
N GLY A 255 9.58 -8.01 -1.30
CA GLY A 255 8.24 -7.45 -1.54
C GLY A 255 7.98 -6.27 -0.62
N PHE A 256 8.21 -6.45 0.68
CA PHE A 256 8.05 -5.43 1.72
C PHE A 256 6.67 -4.76 1.71
N GLY A 257 5.65 -5.44 1.15
CA GLY A 257 4.32 -4.93 0.94
C GLY A 257 4.00 -4.51 -0.50
N SER A 258 4.97 -4.06 -1.31
CA SER A 258 4.70 -3.57 -2.67
C SER A 258 3.98 -4.60 -3.56
N LYS A 259 4.30 -5.87 -3.39
CA LYS A 259 3.70 -6.97 -4.15
C LYS A 259 2.38 -7.49 -3.52
N GLN A 260 1.73 -6.67 -2.69
CA GLN A 260 0.35 -6.83 -2.25
C GLN A 260 -0.65 -6.05 -3.12
N THR A 261 -0.18 -5.44 -4.19
CA THR A 261 -0.98 -4.80 -5.23
C THR A 261 -0.68 -5.50 -6.55
N ALA A 262 -1.70 -5.76 -7.37
CA ALA A 262 -1.55 -6.39 -8.68
C ALA A 262 -1.02 -5.36 -9.68
N CYS A 263 0.29 -5.29 -9.90
CA CYS A 263 0.95 -4.33 -10.80
C CYS A 263 1.11 -4.84 -12.23
N THR A 264 1.49 -6.11 -12.40
CA THR A 264 1.80 -6.69 -13.74
C THR A 264 0.84 -7.79 -14.12
N GLU A 265 0.23 -8.43 -13.14
CA GLU A 265 -0.47 -9.70 -13.30
C GLU A 265 -1.72 -9.60 -14.17
N ILE A 266 -2.47 -8.50 -14.04
CA ILE A 266 -3.73 -8.31 -14.77
C ILE A 266 -3.47 -8.06 -16.25
N MET A 267 -2.50 -7.22 -16.58
CA MET A 267 -2.07 -6.96 -17.95
C MET A 267 -1.54 -8.24 -18.62
N THR A 268 -0.68 -8.97 -17.92
CA THR A 268 -0.15 -10.25 -18.40
C THR A 268 -1.25 -11.28 -18.61
N ALA A 269 -2.22 -11.34 -17.68
CA ALA A 269 -3.36 -12.26 -17.82
C ALA A 269 -4.25 -11.90 -19.02
N PHE A 270 -4.49 -10.60 -19.23
CA PHE A 270 -5.25 -10.12 -20.38
C PHE A 270 -4.58 -10.54 -21.70
N VAL A 271 -3.28 -10.27 -21.85
CA VAL A 271 -2.54 -10.63 -23.06
C VAL A 271 -2.52 -12.14 -23.29
N ALA A 272 -2.20 -12.95 -22.24
CA ALA A 272 -2.18 -14.41 -22.35
C ALA A 272 -3.56 -14.97 -22.70
N TRP A 273 -4.63 -14.41 -22.09
CA TRP A 273 -6.01 -14.83 -22.34
C TRP A 273 -6.47 -14.49 -23.74
N THR A 274 -6.10 -13.32 -24.27
CA THR A 274 -6.51 -12.85 -25.60
C THR A 274 -5.75 -13.55 -26.70
N LEU A 275 -4.42 -13.60 -26.64
CA LEU A 275 -3.57 -14.16 -27.68
C LEU A 275 -3.43 -15.68 -27.60
N LYS A 276 -3.75 -16.31 -26.48
CA LYS A 276 -3.54 -17.74 -26.21
C LYS A 276 -2.07 -18.16 -26.37
N LYS A 277 -1.15 -17.23 -26.13
CA LYS A 277 0.30 -17.42 -26.23
C LYS A 277 0.98 -17.14 -24.89
N PRO A 278 2.10 -17.82 -24.58
CA PRO A 278 2.94 -17.47 -23.44
C PRO A 278 3.45 -16.04 -23.58
N CYS A 279 3.34 -15.25 -22.50
CA CYS A 279 3.81 -13.86 -22.49
C CYS A 279 4.34 -13.46 -21.12
N TYR A 280 5.24 -12.48 -21.10
CA TYR A 280 5.98 -12.05 -19.94
C TYR A 280 6.04 -10.52 -19.84
N LEU A 281 5.73 -9.98 -18.67
CA LEU A 281 5.89 -8.56 -18.35
C LEU A 281 6.86 -8.42 -17.17
N LEU A 282 7.92 -7.67 -17.40
CA LEU A 282 8.91 -7.28 -16.40
C LEU A 282 9.02 -5.76 -16.38
N TYR A 283 8.85 -5.17 -15.21
CA TYR A 283 9.19 -3.78 -14.98
C TYR A 283 10.71 -3.63 -14.88
N ASP A 284 11.27 -2.65 -15.56
CA ASP A 284 12.63 -2.23 -15.26
C ASP A 284 12.69 -1.49 -13.91
N ARG A 285 13.90 -1.05 -13.51
CA ARG A 285 14.06 -0.35 -12.22
C ARG A 285 13.34 1.00 -12.19
N THR A 286 13.31 1.71 -13.31
CA THR A 286 12.60 3.00 -13.43
C THR A 286 11.09 2.78 -13.32
N GLU A 287 10.52 1.82 -14.05
CA GLU A 287 9.10 1.44 -13.93
C GLU A 287 8.76 1.02 -12.49
N ALA A 288 9.59 0.20 -11.85
CA ALA A 288 9.40 -0.22 -10.47
C ALA A 288 9.41 0.96 -9.48
N GLN A 289 10.13 2.04 -9.77
CA GLN A 289 10.19 3.24 -8.94
C GLN A 289 9.11 4.27 -9.28
N THR A 290 8.61 4.32 -10.50
CA THR A 290 7.67 5.36 -10.94
C THR A 290 6.23 4.87 -11.08
N CYS A 291 6.01 3.58 -11.38
CA CYS A 291 4.71 3.03 -11.76
C CYS A 291 4.13 2.01 -10.75
N SER A 292 4.84 1.71 -9.65
CA SER A 292 4.33 0.85 -8.58
C SER A 292 3.77 1.66 -7.42
N THR A 293 3.31 0.98 -6.36
CA THR A 293 2.76 1.65 -5.17
C THR A 293 3.84 2.17 -4.22
N THR A 294 3.46 3.13 -3.38
CA THR A 294 4.29 3.73 -2.32
C THR A 294 3.67 3.48 -0.95
N ARG A 295 4.36 3.87 0.14
CA ARG A 295 3.69 4.23 1.39
C ARG A 295 2.82 5.46 1.12
N HIS A 296 1.67 5.57 1.76
CA HIS A 296 0.85 6.78 1.66
C HIS A 296 1.59 7.98 2.26
N ALA A 297 1.55 9.13 1.60
CA ALA A 297 1.88 10.38 2.27
C ALA A 297 0.74 10.73 3.23
N ARG A 298 1.08 11.17 4.44
CA ARG A 298 0.10 11.45 5.49
C ARG A 298 0.55 12.59 6.37
N GLU A 299 -0.34 13.51 6.65
CA GLU A 299 -0.12 14.53 7.67
C GLU A 299 -1.06 14.28 8.86
N TRP A 300 -0.48 14.27 10.04
CA TRP A 300 -1.15 14.09 11.30
C TRP A 300 -1.23 15.39 12.08
N LYS A 301 -2.38 15.66 12.68
CA LYS A 301 -2.55 16.58 13.79
C LYS A 301 -2.82 15.76 15.03
N ILE A 302 -1.93 15.85 16.02
CA ILE A 302 -1.99 15.01 17.22
C ILE A 302 -2.04 15.88 18.46
N ARG A 303 -2.92 15.50 19.39
CA ARG A 303 -2.97 16.05 20.77
C ARG A 303 -2.94 14.89 21.75
N VAL A 304 -2.04 14.94 22.72
CA VAL A 304 -1.94 13.98 23.80
C VAL A 304 -2.03 14.72 25.11
N GLY A 305 -3.01 14.36 25.96
CA GLY A 305 -3.25 14.99 27.24
C GLY A 305 -3.03 14.06 28.42
N ALA A 306 -2.39 14.55 29.48
CA ALA A 306 -2.14 13.79 30.71
C ALA A 306 -2.48 14.57 31.99
N THR A 307 -2.73 13.81 33.04
CA THR A 307 -2.82 14.32 34.41
C THR A 307 -1.44 14.67 34.98
N LYS A 308 -1.39 15.41 36.07
CA LYS A 308 -0.17 15.77 36.79
C LYS A 308 0.69 14.54 37.17
N ASP A 309 0.07 13.40 37.41
CA ASP A 309 0.75 12.16 37.78
C ASP A 309 1.30 11.38 36.58
N GLY A 310 1.14 11.90 35.39
CA GLY A 310 1.64 11.29 34.16
C GLY A 310 0.73 10.19 33.59
N ILE A 311 -0.56 10.24 33.87
CA ILE A 311 -1.53 9.31 33.26
C ILE A 311 -2.11 9.96 32.01
N ILE A 312 -1.85 9.37 30.84
CA ILE A 312 -2.41 9.82 29.56
C ILE A 312 -3.91 9.54 29.56
N LYS A 313 -4.71 10.59 29.43
CA LYS A 313 -6.18 10.54 29.40
C LYS A 313 -6.76 10.76 28.02
N VAL A 314 -6.04 11.45 27.17
CA VAL A 314 -6.50 11.78 25.82
C VAL A 314 -5.45 11.42 24.79
N ILE A 315 -5.90 10.75 23.72
CA ILE A 315 -5.15 10.55 22.48
C ILE A 315 -6.06 10.99 21.34
N ASP A 316 -5.72 12.09 20.70
CA ASP A 316 -6.44 12.64 19.57
C ASP A 316 -5.49 12.67 18.36
N MET A 317 -5.82 11.87 17.35
CA MET A 317 -5.01 11.68 16.16
C MET A 317 -5.91 11.87 14.93
N ASP A 318 -5.79 13.00 14.27
CA ASP A 318 -6.51 13.31 13.04
C ASP A 318 -5.55 13.46 11.87
N SER A 319 -5.93 12.97 10.69
CA SER A 319 -5.01 12.98 9.53
C SER A 319 -5.69 13.21 8.21
N ILE A 320 -4.91 13.73 7.27
CA ILE A 320 -5.19 13.67 5.84
C ILE A 320 -4.18 12.75 5.16
N THR A 321 -4.67 11.87 4.28
CA THR A 321 -3.88 10.81 3.65
C THR A 321 -4.00 10.87 2.13
N ALA A 322 -2.90 10.99 1.41
CA ALA A 322 -2.88 10.89 -0.04
C ALA A 322 -2.99 9.42 -0.48
N ALA A 323 -4.13 9.03 -1.06
CA ALA A 323 -4.31 7.70 -1.64
C ALA A 323 -3.56 7.54 -2.98
N GLY A 324 -3.23 8.65 -3.63
CA GLY A 324 -2.77 8.66 -5.02
C GLY A 324 -3.94 8.46 -5.99
N ALA A 325 -3.63 8.00 -7.19
CA ALA A 325 -4.61 7.86 -8.27
C ALA A 325 -5.65 6.74 -8.05
N HIS A 326 -5.40 5.81 -7.14
CA HIS A 326 -6.29 4.70 -6.81
C HIS A 326 -6.35 4.47 -5.29
N ALA A 327 -7.52 4.15 -4.75
CA ALA A 327 -7.74 3.99 -3.31
C ALA A 327 -6.99 2.81 -2.68
N THR A 328 -6.68 1.79 -3.44
CA THR A 328 -5.89 0.59 -3.08
C THR A 328 -6.02 0.17 -1.60
N HIS A 329 -4.99 0.43 -0.79
CA HIS A 329 -4.87 0.03 0.62
C HIS A 329 -5.18 1.17 1.61
N CYS A 330 -5.72 2.33 1.17
CA CYS A 330 -5.87 3.52 2.01
C CYS A 330 -6.67 3.24 3.29
N PHE A 331 -7.85 2.62 3.18
CA PHE A 331 -8.67 2.24 4.34
C PHE A 331 -7.97 1.26 5.27
N THR A 332 -7.43 0.18 4.70
CA THR A 332 -6.87 -0.91 5.52
C THR A 332 -5.54 -0.56 6.17
N THR A 333 -4.72 0.33 5.58
CA THR A 333 -3.54 0.88 6.26
C THR A 333 -3.94 1.80 7.40
N THR A 334 -4.98 2.60 7.23
CA THR A 334 -5.50 3.49 8.28
C THR A 334 -5.98 2.70 9.49
N THR A 335 -6.89 1.75 9.29
CA THR A 335 -7.41 0.92 10.40
C THR A 335 -6.33 0.06 11.05
N ALA A 336 -5.39 -0.48 10.26
CA ALA A 336 -4.24 -1.22 10.82
C ALA A 336 -3.30 -0.32 11.64
N GLY A 337 -3.17 0.95 11.29
CA GLY A 337 -2.41 1.95 12.07
C GLY A 337 -3.04 2.19 13.43
N GLU A 338 -4.36 2.41 13.47
CA GLU A 338 -5.12 2.53 14.72
C GLU A 338 -4.90 1.33 15.64
N HIS A 339 -5.19 0.13 15.10
CA HIS A 339 -5.09 -1.12 15.83
C HIS A 339 -3.70 -1.41 16.43
N LYS A 340 -2.65 -0.83 15.87
CA LYS A 340 -1.27 -1.10 16.31
C LYS A 340 -0.64 0.05 17.09
N SER A 341 -1.30 1.20 17.20
CA SER A 341 -0.76 2.37 17.90
C SER A 341 -1.53 2.71 19.17
N VAL A 342 -2.80 3.06 19.05
CA VAL A 342 -3.61 3.58 20.14
C VAL A 342 -3.70 2.64 21.35
N PRO A 343 -3.90 1.30 21.18
CA PRO A 343 -4.04 0.39 22.33
C PRO A 343 -2.82 0.28 23.20
N LEU A 344 -1.67 0.75 22.74
CA LEU A 344 -0.45 0.72 23.51
C LEU A 344 -0.58 1.52 24.80
N TYR A 345 -1.33 2.64 24.77
CA TYR A 345 -1.56 3.55 25.91
C TYR A 345 -2.97 3.38 26.48
N ASN A 346 -3.16 2.32 27.25
CA ASN A 346 -4.48 1.82 27.65
C ASN A 346 -5.12 2.56 28.86
N LYS A 347 -4.54 3.67 29.30
CA LYS A 347 -5.11 4.49 30.40
C LYS A 347 -5.94 5.68 29.87
N ALA A 348 -5.95 5.88 28.55
CA ALA A 348 -6.74 6.93 27.91
C ALA A 348 -8.24 6.67 28.07
N THR A 349 -8.98 7.71 28.46
CA THR A 349 -10.44 7.68 28.64
C THR A 349 -11.18 8.36 27.51
N ALA A 350 -10.46 9.17 26.72
CA ALA A 350 -10.97 9.76 25.48
C ALA A 350 -9.98 9.57 24.36
N VAL A 351 -10.46 9.02 23.24
CA VAL A 351 -9.66 8.73 22.07
C VAL A 351 -10.40 9.16 20.81
N HIS A 352 -9.71 9.85 19.93
CA HIS A 352 -10.11 10.01 18.55
C HIS A 352 -8.95 9.54 17.64
N TYR A 353 -9.27 8.73 16.65
CA TYR A 353 -8.37 8.34 15.58
C TYR A 353 -9.11 8.46 14.28
N GLY A 354 -8.62 9.28 13.36
CA GLY A 354 -9.31 9.54 12.12
C GLY A 354 -8.41 9.84 10.94
N THR A 355 -9.01 9.75 9.74
CA THR A 355 -8.40 10.16 8.49
C THR A 355 -9.44 10.53 7.44
N GLU A 356 -9.12 11.57 6.66
CA GLU A 356 -9.66 11.79 5.33
C GLU A 356 -8.64 11.28 4.30
N GLY A 357 -8.96 10.17 3.64
CA GLY A 357 -8.16 9.62 2.54
C GLY A 357 -8.61 10.24 1.22
N VAL A 358 -7.70 10.92 0.53
CA VAL A 358 -8.03 11.70 -0.66
C VAL A 358 -7.33 11.18 -1.90
N TYR A 359 -8.04 11.19 -3.03
CA TYR A 359 -7.44 10.97 -4.33
C TYR A 359 -6.53 12.13 -4.73
N THR A 360 -5.39 11.80 -5.32
CA THR A 360 -4.48 12.75 -5.94
C THR A 360 -3.93 12.17 -7.25
N ASN A 361 -3.46 13.02 -8.15
CA ASN A 361 -2.83 12.58 -9.41
C ASN A 361 -1.36 12.19 -9.22
N GLN A 362 -1.12 11.42 -8.17
CA GLN A 362 0.19 10.84 -7.84
C GLN A 362 0.11 9.31 -7.91
N THR A 363 1.25 8.66 -7.91
CA THR A 363 1.31 7.19 -7.87
C THR A 363 0.50 6.65 -6.69
N PRO A 364 -0.28 5.57 -6.87
CA PRO A 364 -1.13 5.03 -5.82
C PRO A 364 -0.35 4.66 -4.55
N GLY A 365 -0.90 5.00 -3.42
CA GLY A 365 -0.45 4.49 -2.13
C GLY A 365 -0.77 3.00 -2.00
N GLY A 366 0.01 2.26 -1.20
CA GLY A 366 -0.18 0.83 -1.05
C GLY A 366 0.43 0.29 0.24
N ALA A 367 0.57 -1.02 0.30
CA ALA A 367 1.15 -1.68 1.45
C ALA A 367 2.66 -1.47 1.51
N PHE A 368 3.16 -1.07 2.68
CA PHE A 368 4.59 -1.04 2.98
C PHE A 368 4.84 -1.58 4.40
N ARG A 369 6.01 -2.20 4.60
CA ARG A 369 6.46 -2.79 5.87
C ARG A 369 6.08 -1.91 7.06
N GLY A 370 5.34 -2.50 8.02
CA GLY A 370 4.67 -1.80 9.12
C GLY A 370 3.17 -1.59 8.89
N TYR A 371 2.70 -1.54 7.64
CA TYR A 371 1.31 -1.48 7.19
C TYR A 371 0.42 -0.59 8.07
N GLY A 372 0.63 0.73 7.99
CA GLY A 372 -0.05 1.75 8.79
C GLY A 372 0.53 1.96 10.18
N ALA A 373 1.10 0.94 10.83
CA ALA A 373 1.66 1.05 12.17
C ALA A 373 2.79 2.09 12.26
N THR A 374 3.73 2.05 11.31
CA THR A 374 4.85 3.01 11.29
C THR A 374 4.37 4.44 11.11
N GLU A 375 3.37 4.65 10.24
CA GLU A 375 2.77 5.96 9.97
C GLU A 375 2.03 6.54 11.17
N ALA A 376 1.46 5.68 12.04
CA ALA A 376 0.71 6.11 13.23
C ALA A 376 1.57 6.15 14.50
N LEU A 377 2.50 5.18 14.66
CA LEU A 377 3.30 5.07 15.89
C LEU A 377 4.32 6.20 16.01
N TRP A 378 5.12 6.50 14.97
CA TRP A 378 6.18 7.49 15.10
C TRP A 378 5.66 8.88 15.49
N PRO A 379 4.56 9.42 14.93
CA PRO A 379 4.06 10.72 15.33
C PRO A 379 3.44 10.70 16.73
N LEU A 380 2.74 9.61 17.09
CA LEU A 380 2.22 9.43 18.46
C LEU A 380 3.38 9.40 19.47
N GLU A 381 4.44 8.66 19.19
CA GLU A 381 5.61 8.57 20.07
C GLU A 381 6.37 9.89 20.16
N CYS A 382 6.40 10.69 19.10
CA CYS A 382 6.94 12.06 19.14
C CYS A 382 6.08 12.96 20.05
N ALA A 383 4.76 12.88 19.95
CA ALA A 383 3.85 13.64 20.82
C ALA A 383 3.99 13.22 22.29
N VAL A 384 4.14 11.92 22.55
CA VAL A 384 4.39 11.39 23.93
C VAL A 384 5.74 11.86 24.47
N ASN A 385 6.79 11.95 23.66
CA ASN A 385 8.07 12.55 24.07
C ASN A 385 7.91 14.04 24.42
N GLN A 386 7.23 14.82 23.57
CA GLN A 386 6.96 16.23 23.84
C GLN A 386 6.12 16.42 25.11
N LEU A 387 5.19 15.50 25.39
CA LEU A 387 4.41 15.51 26.63
C LEU A 387 5.33 15.27 27.85
N ALA A 388 6.23 14.28 27.77
CA ALA A 388 7.20 13.99 28.83
C ALA A 388 8.11 15.20 29.11
N ASP A 389 8.60 15.86 28.05
CA ASP A 389 9.42 17.08 28.15
C ASP A 389 8.65 18.22 28.84
N LYS A 390 7.39 18.47 28.46
CA LYS A 390 6.53 19.48 29.10
C LYS A 390 6.27 19.17 30.58
N MET A 391 6.21 17.91 30.96
CA MET A 391 6.02 17.46 32.33
C MET A 391 7.32 17.45 33.16
N GLY A 392 8.50 17.51 32.50
CA GLY A 392 9.80 17.37 33.14
C GLY A 392 10.06 15.95 33.69
N ILE A 393 9.51 14.92 33.07
CA ILE A 393 9.69 13.51 33.44
C ILE A 393 10.40 12.72 32.35
N ASP A 394 11.00 11.60 32.76
CA ASP A 394 11.64 10.69 31.80
C ASP A 394 10.62 10.09 30.81
N PRO A 395 10.85 10.14 29.50
CA PRO A 395 9.92 9.62 28.50
C PRO A 395 9.69 8.10 28.61
N ALA A 396 10.65 7.32 29.13
CA ALA A 396 10.46 5.91 29.40
C ALA A 396 9.55 5.70 30.63
N GLU A 397 9.67 6.54 31.67
CA GLU A 397 8.80 6.53 32.84
C GLU A 397 7.35 6.85 32.44
N LEU A 398 7.13 7.89 31.60
CA LEU A 398 5.79 8.22 31.10
C LEU A 398 5.15 7.03 30.39
N ARG A 399 5.91 6.33 29.55
CA ARG A 399 5.45 5.13 28.85
C ARG A 399 5.10 4.01 29.82
N GLN A 400 5.98 3.71 30.75
CA GLN A 400 5.78 2.64 31.74
C GLN A 400 4.51 2.83 32.58
N LYS A 401 4.13 4.06 32.86
CA LYS A 401 2.88 4.39 33.56
C LYS A 401 1.62 4.09 32.75
N ASN A 402 1.74 4.11 31.41
CA ASN A 402 0.58 4.12 30.51
C ASN A 402 0.46 2.88 29.61
N LEU A 403 1.52 2.06 29.49
CA LEU A 403 1.49 0.85 28.68
C LEU A 403 0.42 -0.13 29.15
N ILE A 404 -0.27 -0.74 28.20
CA ILE A 404 -1.17 -1.87 28.46
C ILE A 404 -0.41 -3.03 29.08
N ALA A 405 -0.99 -3.67 30.11
CA ALA A 405 -0.43 -4.85 30.76
C ALA A 405 -1.17 -6.13 30.37
N GLU A 406 -0.52 -7.27 30.59
CA GLU A 406 -1.12 -8.59 30.38
C GLU A 406 -2.38 -8.74 31.24
N GLY A 407 -3.45 -9.24 30.65
CA GLY A 407 -4.77 -9.37 31.24
C GLY A 407 -5.63 -8.09 31.22
N GLU A 408 -5.08 -6.94 30.80
CA GLU A 408 -5.89 -5.73 30.62
C GLU A 408 -6.69 -5.80 29.32
N GLN A 409 -7.91 -5.31 29.39
CA GLN A 409 -8.78 -5.12 28.23
C GLN A 409 -8.38 -3.85 27.47
N SER A 410 -8.32 -3.92 26.16
CA SER A 410 -8.14 -2.72 25.33
C SER A 410 -9.39 -1.86 25.37
N LEU A 411 -9.24 -0.57 25.72
CA LEU A 411 -10.35 0.40 25.76
C LEU A 411 -10.85 0.79 24.36
N VAL A 412 -10.06 0.56 23.34
CA VAL A 412 -10.32 1.00 21.94
C VAL A 412 -10.88 -0.13 21.08
N TYR A 413 -10.69 -1.38 21.49
CA TYR A 413 -11.16 -2.58 20.78
C TYR A 413 -12.46 -3.12 21.37
N ALA A 414 -12.94 -4.20 20.70
CA ALA A 414 -14.13 -4.89 21.13
C ALA A 414 -14.09 -5.21 22.64
N PRO A 415 -15.23 -5.13 23.34
CA PRO A 415 -15.30 -5.33 24.79
C PRO A 415 -14.71 -6.64 25.31
N ASP A 416 -14.47 -7.60 24.42
CA ASP A 416 -14.00 -8.95 24.74
C ASP A 416 -12.53 -9.19 24.37
N GLU A 417 -11.80 -8.17 23.89
CA GLU A 417 -10.38 -8.31 23.54
C GLU A 417 -9.47 -7.89 24.70
N TYR A 418 -8.67 -8.85 25.14
CA TYR A 418 -7.68 -8.70 26.21
C TYR A 418 -6.28 -8.93 25.67
N LEU A 419 -5.27 -8.30 26.28
CA LEU A 419 -3.87 -8.61 26.00
C LEU A 419 -3.53 -9.98 26.60
N ASP A 420 -3.49 -11.02 25.79
CA ASP A 420 -3.20 -12.40 26.24
C ASP A 420 -1.74 -12.59 26.64
N SER A 421 -0.84 -11.88 25.97
CA SER A 421 0.60 -11.95 26.22
C SER A 421 1.27 -10.67 25.74
N GLY A 422 2.15 -10.13 26.54
CA GLY A 422 2.91 -8.93 26.19
C GLY A 422 3.78 -8.51 27.35
N LEU A 423 5.08 -8.59 27.15
CA LEU A 423 6.09 -8.19 28.12
C LEU A 423 6.55 -6.75 27.85
N PHE A 424 5.61 -5.80 27.69
CA PHE A 424 5.95 -4.43 27.33
C PHE A 424 6.80 -3.76 28.41
N GLN A 425 6.44 -3.90 29.67
CA GLN A 425 7.21 -3.36 30.80
C GLN A 425 8.63 -3.97 30.84
N ASP A 426 8.73 -5.30 30.72
CA ASP A 426 10.01 -5.99 30.71
C ASP A 426 10.88 -5.60 29.52
N THR A 427 10.25 -5.38 28.36
CA THR A 427 10.92 -4.90 27.14
C THR A 427 11.52 -3.52 27.38
N VAL A 428 10.78 -2.58 27.95
CA VAL A 428 11.28 -1.23 28.28
C VAL A 428 12.42 -1.34 29.29
N ASN A 429 12.26 -2.11 30.37
CA ASN A 429 13.29 -2.31 31.37
C ASN A 429 14.58 -2.88 30.76
N ARG A 430 14.45 -3.89 29.91
CA ARG A 430 15.59 -4.50 29.23
C ARG A 430 16.32 -3.54 28.31
N VAL A 431 15.58 -2.76 27.54
CA VAL A 431 16.18 -1.73 26.66
C VAL A 431 16.88 -0.64 27.48
N LYS A 432 16.28 -0.18 28.59
CA LYS A 432 16.91 0.78 29.50
C LYS A 432 18.25 0.24 30.03
N GLU A 433 18.28 -1.01 30.49
CA GLU A 433 19.50 -1.66 30.95
C GLU A 433 20.57 -1.74 29.87
N MET A 434 20.21 -2.27 28.68
CA MET A 434 21.12 -2.42 27.55
C MET A 434 21.68 -1.09 27.04
N ALA A 435 20.87 -0.05 27.05
CA ALA A 435 21.23 1.30 26.59
C ALA A 435 21.97 2.10 27.69
N ARG A 436 22.11 1.58 28.90
CA ARG A 436 22.54 2.35 30.09
C ARG A 436 21.76 3.67 30.18
N TRP A 437 20.43 3.56 30.08
CA TRP A 437 19.54 4.69 29.93
C TRP A 437 19.70 5.76 31.01
N ASP A 438 19.90 5.36 32.25
CA ASP A 438 20.03 6.26 33.40
C ASP A 438 21.40 6.96 33.46
N GLU A 439 22.40 6.48 32.71
CA GLU A 439 23.75 7.07 32.58
C GLU A 439 23.85 8.03 31.38
N ARG A 440 22.80 8.17 30.54
CA ARG A 440 22.83 9.00 29.35
C ARG A 440 22.96 10.48 29.70
N PRO A 441 23.63 11.29 28.86
CA PRO A 441 23.62 12.75 29.03
C PRO A 441 22.20 13.30 28.83
N HIS A 442 21.84 14.35 29.56
CA HIS A 442 20.52 15.00 29.45
C HIS A 442 20.28 15.68 28.11
N SER A 443 21.34 16.02 27.36
CA SER A 443 21.28 16.47 25.98
C SER A 443 22.32 15.72 25.15
N TRP A 444 21.96 15.34 23.91
CA TRP A 444 22.91 14.88 22.92
C TRP A 444 23.45 16.12 22.22
N ASP A 445 24.66 16.54 22.56
CA ASP A 445 25.38 17.54 21.80
C ASP A 445 25.81 16.90 20.48
N ILE A 446 25.08 17.20 19.40
CA ILE A 446 25.31 16.65 18.05
C ILE A 446 26.58 17.24 17.45
N ASP A 447 27.07 18.37 17.98
CA ASP A 447 28.24 19.12 17.46
C ASP A 447 29.59 18.51 17.90
N GLU A 448 29.61 17.51 18.77
CA GLU A 448 30.85 16.83 19.19
C GLU A 448 31.12 15.49 18.45
N ARG A 449 30.53 15.26 17.29
CA ARG A 449 30.80 14.06 16.47
C ARG A 449 31.61 14.39 15.22
#